data_04ba18f89154bd7b1381df3755bb644e
#
_entry.id   04ba18f89154bd7b1381df3755bb644e
#
_cell.length_a   1.000
_cell.length_b   1.000
_cell.length_c   1.000
_cell.angle_alpha   90.00
_cell.angle_beta   90.00
_cell.angle_gamma   90.00
#
_symmetry.space_group_name_H-M   'P 1'
#
loop_
_entity.id
_entity.type
_entity.pdbx_description
1 polymer ?
#
loop_
_entity_poly.entity_id
_entity_poly.type
_entity_poly.pdbx_seq_one_letter_code
_entity_poly.pdbx_strand_id
1 'polypeptide(L)'
;SATLDVLAYLLGGDRTSLFYKTYKYERQLVDSISVSNVGFERIGAFVVTAELDADKVEPFWTSLTKDFAALDASTFTPEQLERAKLNLEDDLYRSKETLSGLASKIGYFQFFMGGDQGERNAIEALRNVDNGMLKQVLAAWVQPDRLTTVVLPPKDAKMLDMQAILDKEWKSGAKVSAAKTAEAGKTEVIDLGKGRTVVLIPDKTLPYVSANLTYSGGDALLKPSEQGLSALVSNVLTKGTAKRSATEMQTFLADRAAGLAASAGRKTFSVNLTTPARFNKDLFDLLGEVVTAPAFSKDETARGIKDQLAAIKSREDQPLGLAFRKLPPFLFPGSVYGYLPLGEPG
;
A
#
# COMPACT_ATOMS: atom_id res chain seq x y z
N SER A 1 -13.64 0.52 17.29
CA SER A 1 -12.92 0.28 18.56
C SER A 1 -11.49 -0.16 18.27
N ALA A 2 -10.53 0.21 19.09
CA ALA A 2 -9.13 -0.14 18.92
C ALA A 2 -8.90 -1.64 18.66
N THR A 3 -9.64 -2.50 19.34
CA THR A 3 -9.54 -3.96 19.14
C THR A 3 -9.97 -4.39 17.74
N LEU A 4 -11.03 -3.80 17.17
CA LEU A 4 -11.46 -4.08 15.80
C LEU A 4 -10.49 -3.50 14.78
N ASP A 5 -9.84 -2.37 15.07
CA ASP A 5 -8.79 -1.79 14.21
C ASP A 5 -7.57 -2.72 14.14
N VAL A 6 -7.15 -3.25 15.30
CA VAL A 6 -6.07 -4.25 15.37
C VAL A 6 -6.44 -5.53 14.65
N LEU A 7 -7.66 -6.04 14.84
CA LEU A 7 -8.14 -7.22 14.12
C LEU A 7 -8.16 -6.99 12.60
N ALA A 8 -8.64 -5.83 12.15
CA ALA A 8 -8.65 -5.49 10.74
C ALA A 8 -7.23 -5.47 10.16
N TYR A 9 -6.28 -4.89 10.89
CA TYR A 9 -4.87 -4.86 10.48
C TYR A 9 -4.28 -6.25 10.40
N LEU A 10 -4.51 -7.09 11.40
CA LEU A 10 -4.02 -8.49 11.42
C LEU A 10 -4.58 -9.33 10.28
N LEU A 11 -5.82 -9.07 9.85
CA LEU A 11 -6.47 -9.81 8.77
C LEU A 11 -6.13 -9.27 7.38
N GLY A 12 -6.06 -7.96 7.17
CA GLY A 12 -5.93 -7.39 5.83
C GLY A 12 -5.28 -6.00 5.75
N GLY A 13 -4.56 -5.55 6.80
CA GLY A 13 -3.98 -4.21 6.86
C GLY A 13 -2.72 -4.03 6.02
N ASP A 14 -1.95 -5.08 5.80
CA ASP A 14 -0.73 -5.04 5.00
C ASP A 14 -0.50 -6.35 4.23
N ARG A 15 0.61 -6.41 3.49
CA ARG A 15 0.99 -7.60 2.69
C ARG A 15 1.35 -8.82 3.55
N THR A 16 1.60 -8.64 4.84
CA THR A 16 1.94 -9.72 5.80
C THR A 16 0.71 -10.22 6.56
N SER A 17 -0.44 -9.56 6.39
CA SER A 17 -1.68 -9.90 7.05
C SER A 17 -2.24 -11.25 6.58
N LEU A 18 -3.02 -11.89 7.44
CA LEU A 18 -3.48 -13.26 7.25
C LEU A 18 -4.20 -13.46 5.91
N PHE A 19 -5.21 -12.65 5.61
CA PHE A 19 -6.02 -12.80 4.40
C PHE A 19 -5.29 -12.44 3.13
N TYR A 20 -4.44 -11.39 3.20
CA TYR A 20 -3.62 -11.03 2.05
C TYR A 20 -2.67 -12.16 1.67
N LYS A 21 -2.00 -12.76 2.64
CA LYS A 21 -1.11 -13.89 2.45
C LYS A 21 -1.87 -15.11 1.92
N THR A 22 -2.95 -15.50 2.59
CA THR A 22 -3.71 -16.71 2.29
C THR A 22 -4.40 -16.63 0.93
N TYR A 23 -5.14 -15.55 0.66
CA TYR A 23 -5.98 -15.50 -0.53
C TYR A 23 -5.27 -15.00 -1.78
N LYS A 24 -4.35 -14.05 -1.63
CA LYS A 24 -3.63 -13.51 -2.79
C LYS A 24 -2.40 -14.35 -3.17
N TYR A 25 -1.60 -14.79 -2.19
CA TYR A 25 -0.34 -15.48 -2.50
C TYR A 25 -0.45 -16.99 -2.47
N GLU A 26 -1.02 -17.57 -1.42
CA GLU A 26 -1.05 -19.02 -1.26
C GLU A 26 -2.12 -19.66 -2.14
N ARG A 27 -3.37 -19.19 -2.05
CA ARG A 27 -4.51 -19.75 -2.78
C ARG A 27 -4.76 -19.10 -4.14
N GLN A 28 -4.23 -17.91 -4.39
CA GLN A 28 -4.37 -17.13 -5.63
C GLN A 28 -5.83 -16.93 -6.07
N LEU A 29 -6.70 -16.69 -5.09
CA LEU A 29 -8.14 -16.55 -5.30
C LEU A 29 -8.57 -15.10 -5.54
N VAL A 30 -7.73 -14.11 -5.20
CA VAL A 30 -8.07 -12.70 -5.30
C VAL A 30 -6.95 -11.89 -5.96
N ASP A 31 -7.32 -10.83 -6.65
CA ASP A 31 -6.39 -9.83 -7.17
C ASP A 31 -6.03 -8.80 -6.10
N SER A 32 -7.00 -8.42 -5.28
CA SER A 32 -6.78 -7.61 -4.10
C SER A 32 -7.70 -8.05 -2.96
N ILE A 33 -7.24 -7.85 -1.72
CA ILE A 33 -8.06 -8.02 -0.52
C ILE A 33 -7.61 -7.03 0.53
N SER A 34 -8.56 -6.42 1.20
CA SER A 34 -8.33 -5.53 2.34
C SER A 34 -9.39 -5.76 3.41
N VAL A 35 -9.02 -5.46 4.64
CA VAL A 35 -9.94 -5.48 5.79
C VAL A 35 -9.86 -4.15 6.50
N SER A 36 -10.99 -3.58 6.84
CA SER A 36 -11.07 -2.30 7.53
C SER A 36 -12.18 -2.29 8.58
N ASN A 37 -11.96 -1.53 9.63
CA ASN A 37 -12.99 -1.19 10.61
C ASN A 37 -13.47 0.24 10.35
N VAL A 38 -14.67 0.38 9.83
CA VAL A 38 -15.29 1.68 9.53
C VAL A 38 -16.22 2.04 10.68
N GLY A 39 -15.87 3.07 11.43
CA GLY A 39 -16.65 3.52 12.59
C GLY A 39 -17.21 4.92 12.40
N PHE A 40 -18.48 5.09 12.69
CA PHE A 40 -19.17 6.37 12.86
C PHE A 40 -19.61 6.51 14.32
N GLU A 41 -20.20 7.65 14.68
CA GLU A 41 -20.62 7.93 16.07
C GLU A 41 -21.51 6.83 16.68
N ARG A 42 -22.47 6.30 15.91
CA ARG A 42 -23.51 5.35 16.39
C ARG A 42 -23.57 4.05 15.62
N ILE A 43 -22.84 3.91 14.55
CA ILE A 43 -22.83 2.72 13.69
C ILE A 43 -21.44 2.45 13.22
N GLY A 44 -21.12 1.20 12.94
CA GLY A 44 -19.85 0.81 12.33
C GLY A 44 -20.01 -0.48 11.54
N ALA A 45 -19.03 -0.74 10.70
CA ALA A 45 -18.94 -1.97 9.92
C ALA A 45 -17.50 -2.48 9.93
N PHE A 46 -17.35 -3.76 10.15
CA PHE A 46 -16.11 -4.48 9.89
C PHE A 46 -16.20 -5.04 8.47
N VAL A 47 -15.36 -4.52 7.56
CA VAL A 47 -15.52 -4.71 6.12
C VAL A 47 -14.35 -5.49 5.56
N VAL A 48 -14.65 -6.55 4.81
CA VAL A 48 -13.69 -7.24 3.94
C VAL A 48 -14.05 -6.90 2.50
N THR A 49 -13.10 -6.35 1.77
CA THR A 49 -13.26 -6.02 0.34
C THR A 49 -12.27 -6.87 -0.45
N ALA A 50 -12.76 -7.53 -1.50
CA ALA A 50 -11.91 -8.32 -2.39
C ALA A 50 -12.30 -8.05 -3.86
N GLU A 51 -11.29 -8.01 -4.72
CA GLU A 51 -11.43 -8.00 -6.18
C GLU A 51 -10.87 -9.30 -6.72
N LEU A 52 -11.64 -9.96 -7.58
CA LEU A 52 -11.32 -11.30 -8.08
C LEU A 52 -12.06 -11.60 -9.37
N ASP A 53 -11.57 -12.58 -10.13
CA ASP A 53 -12.23 -13.11 -11.31
C ASP A 53 -13.56 -13.79 -10.95
N ALA A 54 -14.53 -13.76 -11.87
CA ALA A 54 -15.88 -14.28 -11.64
C ALA A 54 -15.91 -15.79 -11.32
N ASP A 55 -15.01 -16.57 -11.89
CA ASP A 55 -14.89 -18.02 -11.66
C ASP A 55 -14.27 -18.35 -10.28
N LYS A 56 -13.62 -17.39 -9.65
CA LYS A 56 -13.02 -17.54 -8.32
C LYS A 56 -13.95 -17.15 -7.16
N VAL A 57 -15.13 -16.58 -7.44
CA VAL A 57 -16.06 -16.10 -6.40
C VAL A 57 -16.49 -17.24 -5.47
N GLU A 58 -16.93 -18.39 -6.01
CA GLU A 58 -17.36 -19.52 -5.20
C GLU A 58 -16.23 -20.13 -4.36
N PRO A 59 -15.04 -20.46 -4.91
CA PRO A 59 -13.94 -20.97 -4.10
C PRO A 59 -13.43 -19.96 -3.07
N PHE A 60 -13.41 -18.65 -3.39
CA PHE A 60 -13.05 -17.61 -2.44
C PHE A 60 -14.05 -17.52 -1.28
N TRP A 61 -15.36 -17.42 -1.59
CA TRP A 61 -16.40 -17.33 -0.57
C TRP A 61 -16.46 -18.56 0.34
N THR A 62 -16.35 -19.75 -0.24
CA THR A 62 -16.25 -21.02 0.50
C THR A 62 -15.05 -21.00 1.47
N SER A 63 -13.89 -20.60 0.99
CA SER A 63 -12.68 -20.48 1.79
C SER A 63 -12.81 -19.45 2.90
N LEU A 64 -13.27 -18.24 2.56
CA LEU A 64 -13.42 -17.13 3.50
C LEU A 64 -14.37 -17.49 4.64
N THR A 65 -15.50 -18.11 4.31
CA THR A 65 -16.48 -18.56 5.30
C THR A 65 -15.89 -19.57 6.28
N LYS A 66 -15.15 -20.56 5.78
CA LYS A 66 -14.45 -21.55 6.63
C LYS A 66 -13.41 -20.91 7.52
N ASP A 67 -12.59 -20.02 6.95
CA ASP A 67 -11.52 -19.37 7.67
C ASP A 67 -12.07 -18.43 8.75
N PHE A 68 -13.17 -17.71 8.48
CA PHE A 68 -13.87 -16.94 9.52
C PHE A 68 -14.45 -17.80 10.63
N ALA A 69 -15.09 -18.91 10.28
CA ALA A 69 -15.65 -19.85 11.28
C ALA A 69 -14.58 -20.49 12.19
N ALA A 70 -13.36 -20.59 11.66
CA ALA A 70 -12.21 -21.18 12.37
C ALA A 70 -11.35 -20.13 13.10
N LEU A 71 -11.61 -18.83 12.88
CA LEU A 71 -10.79 -17.75 13.38
C LEU A 71 -10.95 -17.61 14.89
N ASP A 72 -9.84 -17.67 15.61
CA ASP A 72 -9.80 -17.39 17.04
C ASP A 72 -8.57 -16.53 17.40
N ALA A 73 -8.50 -16.07 18.65
CA ALA A 73 -7.42 -15.19 19.09
C ALA A 73 -6.04 -15.87 19.06
N SER A 74 -5.97 -17.21 19.14
CA SER A 74 -4.72 -17.97 19.03
C SER A 74 -4.17 -18.09 17.61
N THR A 75 -4.94 -17.63 16.62
CA THR A 75 -4.49 -17.53 15.22
C THR A 75 -3.31 -16.55 15.07
N PHE A 76 -3.21 -15.58 15.95
CA PHE A 76 -2.18 -14.54 15.90
C PHE A 76 -1.14 -14.72 16.99
N THR A 77 0.14 -14.59 16.63
CA THR A 77 1.22 -14.62 17.62
C THR A 77 1.31 -13.29 18.38
N PRO A 78 1.92 -13.28 19.59
CA PRO A 78 2.16 -12.04 20.32
C PRO A 78 2.93 -11.00 19.49
N GLU A 79 3.91 -11.44 18.70
CA GLU A 79 4.73 -10.58 17.85
C GLU A 79 3.90 -9.95 16.71
N GLN A 80 2.96 -10.69 16.14
CA GLN A 80 2.03 -10.16 15.13
C GLN A 80 1.11 -9.11 15.75
N LEU A 81 0.60 -9.36 16.97
CA LEU A 81 -0.23 -8.42 17.69
C LEU A 81 0.52 -7.11 18.00
N GLU A 82 1.75 -7.20 18.54
CA GLU A 82 2.57 -6.03 18.84
C GLU A 82 2.92 -5.26 17.58
N ARG A 83 3.24 -5.95 16.48
CA ARG A 83 3.49 -5.31 15.20
C ARG A 83 2.26 -4.56 14.66
N ALA A 84 1.07 -5.15 14.76
CA ALA A 84 -0.16 -4.49 14.34
C ALA A 84 -0.42 -3.21 15.14
N LYS A 85 -0.26 -3.25 16.45
CA LYS A 85 -0.40 -2.09 17.34
C LYS A 85 0.61 -0.99 16.99
N LEU A 86 1.88 -1.36 16.79
CA LEU A 86 2.94 -0.41 16.44
C LEU A 86 2.64 0.29 15.10
N ASN A 87 2.24 -0.46 14.07
CA ASN A 87 1.96 0.14 12.76
C ASN A 87 0.74 1.06 12.80
N LEU A 88 -0.33 0.68 13.49
CA LEU A 88 -1.51 1.53 13.66
C LEU A 88 -1.19 2.81 14.44
N GLU A 89 -0.35 2.74 15.45
CA GLU A 89 0.14 3.91 16.17
C GLU A 89 1.01 4.80 15.27
N ASP A 90 1.93 4.22 14.50
CA ASP A 90 2.78 4.94 13.54
C ASP A 90 1.92 5.62 12.46
N ASP A 91 0.93 4.95 11.91
CA ASP A 91 -0.02 5.52 10.94
C ASP A 91 -0.76 6.74 11.52
N LEU A 92 -1.13 6.70 12.81
CA LEU A 92 -1.74 7.85 13.47
C LEU A 92 -0.77 9.03 13.55
N TYR A 93 0.51 8.80 13.90
CA TYR A 93 1.52 9.86 13.93
C TYR A 93 1.85 10.38 12.54
N ARG A 94 2.08 9.50 11.56
CA ARG A 94 2.37 9.87 10.17
C ARG A 94 1.23 10.67 9.52
N SER A 95 -0.02 10.33 9.87
CA SER A 95 -1.16 11.09 9.38
C SER A 95 -1.14 12.57 9.76
N LYS A 96 -0.33 12.97 10.76
CA LYS A 96 -0.15 14.34 11.24
C LYS A 96 1.11 15.04 10.68
N GLU A 97 1.92 14.38 9.86
CA GLU A 97 3.13 14.96 9.27
C GLU A 97 2.84 16.11 8.28
N THR A 98 1.63 16.14 7.74
CA THR A 98 1.19 17.22 6.84
C THR A 98 0.24 18.17 7.55
N LEU A 99 0.22 19.44 7.16
CA LEU A 99 -0.72 20.43 7.71
C LEU A 99 -2.18 20.01 7.54
N SER A 100 -2.52 19.46 6.38
CA SER A 100 -3.88 18.94 6.11
C SER A 100 -4.21 17.74 7.01
N GLY A 101 -3.29 16.80 7.15
CA GLY A 101 -3.46 15.64 8.02
C GLY A 101 -3.58 16.04 9.49
N LEU A 102 -2.73 16.96 9.95
CA LEU A 102 -2.80 17.50 11.31
C LEU A 102 -4.15 18.19 11.57
N ALA A 103 -4.59 19.07 10.67
CA ALA A 103 -5.87 19.76 10.78
C ALA A 103 -7.05 18.75 10.82
N SER A 104 -7.03 17.74 9.95
CA SER A 104 -8.04 16.67 9.93
C SER A 104 -8.08 15.88 11.24
N LYS A 105 -6.92 15.54 11.81
CA LYS A 105 -6.85 14.81 13.08
C LYS A 105 -7.27 15.65 14.26
N ILE A 106 -6.84 16.90 14.34
CA ILE A 106 -7.32 17.83 15.38
C ILE A 106 -8.85 17.96 15.29
N GLY A 107 -9.39 18.18 14.08
CA GLY A 107 -10.84 18.26 13.88
C GLY A 107 -11.56 16.98 14.31
N TYR A 108 -11.07 15.81 13.88
CA TYR A 108 -11.65 14.52 14.25
C TYR A 108 -11.66 14.31 15.78
N PHE A 109 -10.52 14.47 16.43
CA PHE A 109 -10.44 14.25 17.87
C PHE A 109 -11.25 15.30 18.65
N GLN A 110 -11.23 16.56 18.20
CA GLN A 110 -12.00 17.63 18.85
C GLN A 110 -13.52 17.38 18.78
N PHE A 111 -14.03 16.99 17.59
CA PHE A 111 -15.48 16.83 17.40
C PHE A 111 -16.02 15.50 17.90
N PHE A 112 -15.26 14.42 17.76
CA PHE A 112 -15.79 13.07 18.01
C PHE A 112 -15.22 12.39 19.25
N MET A 113 -14.06 12.85 19.77
CA MET A 113 -13.34 12.13 20.80
C MET A 113 -12.99 12.97 22.03
N GLY A 114 -13.47 14.21 22.13
CA GLY A 114 -13.23 15.08 23.28
C GLY A 114 -11.85 15.76 23.30
N GLY A 115 -11.29 16.04 22.13
CA GLY A 115 -10.03 16.77 21.99
C GLY A 115 -8.79 15.88 22.13
N ASP A 116 -7.69 16.48 22.55
CA ASP A 116 -6.38 15.81 22.70
C ASP A 116 -6.37 14.71 23.80
N GLN A 117 -7.24 14.79 24.77
CA GLN A 117 -7.45 13.68 25.72
C GLN A 117 -8.01 12.45 25.00
N GLY A 118 -8.93 12.63 24.06
CA GLY A 118 -9.48 11.55 23.24
C GLY A 118 -8.41 10.87 22.37
N GLU A 119 -7.45 11.62 21.86
CA GLU A 119 -6.31 11.05 21.13
C GLU A 119 -5.42 10.20 22.04
N ARG A 120 -5.07 10.71 23.24
CA ARG A 120 -4.30 9.93 24.22
C ARG A 120 -5.00 8.64 24.62
N ASN A 121 -6.30 8.73 24.89
CA ASN A 121 -7.11 7.56 25.22
C ASN A 121 -7.19 6.55 24.06
N ALA A 122 -7.24 7.00 22.82
CA ALA A 122 -7.25 6.12 21.64
C ALA A 122 -5.92 5.37 21.49
N ILE A 123 -4.79 6.06 21.68
CA ILE A 123 -3.45 5.44 21.65
C ILE A 123 -3.30 4.43 22.80
N GLU A 124 -3.72 4.81 24.01
CA GLU A 124 -3.67 3.91 25.16
C GLU A 124 -4.55 2.68 24.96
N ALA A 125 -5.77 2.85 24.45
CA ALA A 125 -6.67 1.76 24.12
C ALA A 125 -6.06 0.82 23.06
N LEU A 126 -5.34 1.37 22.07
CA LEU A 126 -4.64 0.59 21.05
C LEU A 126 -3.51 -0.25 21.66
N ARG A 127 -2.67 0.37 22.51
CA ARG A 127 -1.54 -0.30 23.18
C ARG A 127 -1.98 -1.42 24.09
N ASN A 128 -3.15 -1.27 24.72
CA ASN A 128 -3.71 -2.21 25.68
C ASN A 128 -4.47 -3.38 25.03
N VAL A 129 -4.59 -3.43 23.69
CA VAL A 129 -5.24 -4.57 23.02
C VAL A 129 -4.44 -5.85 23.28
N ASP A 130 -5.15 -6.88 23.75
CA ASP A 130 -4.62 -8.19 24.02
C ASP A 130 -5.43 -9.32 23.34
N ASN A 131 -4.97 -10.56 23.45
CA ASN A 131 -5.65 -11.74 22.91
C ASN A 131 -7.02 -11.99 23.53
N GLY A 132 -7.22 -11.60 24.80
CA GLY A 132 -8.52 -11.71 25.46
C GLY A 132 -9.55 -10.78 24.84
N MET A 133 -9.16 -9.57 24.53
CA MET A 133 -9.98 -8.57 23.85
C MET A 133 -10.27 -8.99 22.39
N LEU A 134 -9.28 -9.54 21.68
CA LEU A 134 -9.49 -10.12 20.33
C LEU A 134 -10.52 -11.24 20.37
N LYS A 135 -10.42 -12.15 21.35
CA LYS A 135 -11.39 -13.24 21.52
C LYS A 135 -12.81 -12.72 21.75
N GLN A 136 -12.97 -11.65 22.54
CA GLN A 136 -14.27 -11.02 22.81
C GLN A 136 -14.88 -10.41 21.52
N VAL A 137 -14.11 -9.67 20.73
CA VAL A 137 -14.64 -9.06 19.50
C VAL A 137 -14.93 -10.11 18.42
N LEU A 138 -14.13 -11.16 18.31
CA LEU A 138 -14.41 -12.28 17.41
C LEU A 138 -15.74 -12.95 17.78
N ALA A 139 -15.94 -13.27 19.06
CA ALA A 139 -17.17 -13.90 19.54
C ALA A 139 -18.40 -12.98 19.41
N ALA A 140 -18.23 -11.66 19.53
CA ALA A 140 -19.34 -10.72 19.48
C ALA A 140 -19.71 -10.30 18.04
N TRP A 141 -18.76 -10.19 17.13
CA TRP A 141 -18.96 -9.53 15.84
C TRP A 141 -18.73 -10.43 14.63
N VAL A 142 -17.84 -11.42 14.71
CA VAL A 142 -17.58 -12.35 13.61
C VAL A 142 -18.52 -13.56 13.75
N GLN A 143 -19.79 -13.32 13.41
CA GLN A 143 -20.88 -14.30 13.53
C GLN A 143 -21.65 -14.37 12.22
N PRO A 144 -22.18 -15.56 11.81
CA PRO A 144 -22.84 -15.74 10.53
C PRO A 144 -24.12 -14.89 10.40
N ASP A 145 -24.84 -14.67 11.50
CA ASP A 145 -26.09 -13.88 11.55
C ASP A 145 -25.84 -12.35 11.48
N ARG A 146 -24.59 -11.93 11.59
CA ARG A 146 -24.16 -10.52 11.49
C ARG A 146 -23.46 -10.19 10.17
N LEU A 147 -23.30 -11.15 9.30
CA LEU A 147 -22.59 -11.01 8.05
C LEU A 147 -23.54 -10.57 6.94
N THR A 148 -23.18 -9.49 6.24
CA THR A 148 -23.87 -9.03 5.04
C THR A 148 -22.89 -9.07 3.88
N THR A 149 -23.28 -9.74 2.80
CA THR A 149 -22.45 -9.89 1.61
C THR A 149 -23.04 -9.09 0.45
N VAL A 150 -22.20 -8.30 -0.21
CA VAL A 150 -22.53 -7.61 -1.45
C VAL A 150 -21.56 -8.07 -2.53
N VAL A 151 -22.11 -8.56 -3.62
CA VAL A 151 -21.33 -9.01 -4.79
C VAL A 151 -21.72 -8.16 -5.99
N LEU A 152 -20.73 -7.62 -6.71
CA LEU A 152 -20.92 -6.88 -7.95
C LEU A 152 -20.35 -7.72 -9.12
N PRO A 153 -21.15 -8.64 -9.69
CA PRO A 153 -20.69 -9.52 -10.75
C PRO A 153 -20.69 -8.81 -12.11
N PRO A 154 -19.93 -9.30 -13.10
CA PRO A 154 -20.11 -8.93 -14.49
C PRO A 154 -21.55 -9.19 -14.97
N LYS A 155 -21.99 -8.48 -16.02
CA LYS A 155 -23.39 -8.46 -16.50
C LYS A 155 -23.99 -9.86 -16.75
N ASP A 156 -23.21 -10.81 -17.20
CA ASP A 156 -23.68 -12.16 -17.59
C ASP A 156 -23.21 -13.27 -16.61
N ALA A 157 -22.69 -12.89 -15.44
CA ALA A 157 -22.22 -13.87 -14.45
C ALA A 157 -23.39 -14.54 -13.73
N LYS A 158 -23.26 -15.85 -13.51
CA LYS A 158 -24.23 -16.60 -12.71
C LYS A 158 -24.15 -16.17 -11.24
N MET A 159 -25.26 -15.76 -10.67
CA MET A 159 -25.36 -15.47 -9.24
C MET A 159 -25.28 -16.77 -8.43
N LEU A 160 -24.44 -16.74 -7.39
CA LEU A 160 -24.30 -17.84 -6.43
C LEU A 160 -25.25 -17.64 -5.24
N ASP A 161 -25.72 -18.73 -4.68
CA ASP A 161 -26.41 -18.69 -3.39
C ASP A 161 -25.37 -18.58 -2.26
N MET A 162 -24.99 -17.33 -1.98
CA MET A 162 -23.98 -17.02 -0.96
C MET A 162 -24.43 -17.46 0.43
N GLN A 163 -25.73 -17.44 0.73
CA GLN A 163 -26.28 -17.85 2.01
C GLN A 163 -26.19 -19.38 2.21
N ALA A 164 -26.52 -20.17 1.18
CA ALA A 164 -26.41 -21.62 1.26
C ALA A 164 -24.95 -22.07 1.49
N ILE A 165 -23.99 -21.40 0.87
CA ILE A 165 -22.54 -21.65 1.10
C ILE A 165 -22.18 -21.27 2.54
N LEU A 166 -22.61 -20.11 3.01
CA LEU A 166 -22.36 -19.65 4.39
C LEU A 166 -22.86 -20.68 5.42
N ASP A 167 -24.13 -21.09 5.29
CA ASP A 167 -24.77 -22.01 6.23
C ASP A 167 -24.09 -23.40 6.27
N LYS A 168 -23.61 -23.84 5.13
CA LYS A 168 -22.89 -25.11 5.00
C LYS A 168 -21.49 -25.04 5.58
N GLU A 169 -20.71 -24.04 5.18
CA GLU A 169 -19.27 -23.99 5.42
C GLU A 169 -18.92 -23.43 6.81
N TRP A 170 -19.77 -22.56 7.38
CA TRP A 170 -19.54 -22.03 8.73
C TRP A 170 -19.52 -23.14 9.81
N LYS A 171 -20.31 -24.19 9.62
CA LYS A 171 -20.36 -25.34 10.54
C LYS A 171 -19.17 -26.29 10.40
N SER A 172 -18.48 -26.25 9.28
CA SER A 172 -17.38 -27.17 8.94
C SER A 172 -15.98 -26.58 9.18
N GLY A 173 -15.87 -25.37 9.71
CA GLY A 173 -14.61 -24.67 9.89
C GLY A 173 -13.60 -25.43 10.74
N ALA A 174 -12.46 -25.80 10.14
CA ALA A 174 -11.32 -26.36 10.86
C ALA A 174 -10.43 -25.23 11.39
N LYS A 175 -9.79 -25.41 12.55
CA LYS A 175 -8.85 -24.40 13.08
C LYS A 175 -7.80 -24.04 12.05
N VAL A 176 -7.72 -22.77 11.70
CA VAL A 176 -6.62 -22.24 10.88
C VAL A 176 -5.35 -22.28 11.73
N SER A 177 -4.38 -23.07 11.31
CA SER A 177 -3.08 -23.11 11.97
C SER A 177 -2.35 -21.79 11.67
N ALA A 178 -1.87 -21.12 12.71
CA ALA A 178 -1.00 -19.96 12.55
C ALA A 178 0.17 -20.32 11.63
N ALA A 179 0.29 -19.63 10.51
CA ALA A 179 1.46 -19.79 9.66
C ALA A 179 2.69 -19.42 10.49
N LYS A 180 3.68 -20.32 10.55
CA LYS A 180 4.95 -20.05 11.24
C LYS A 180 5.49 -18.71 10.75
N THR A 181 5.62 -17.77 11.65
CA THR A 181 6.30 -16.50 11.38
C THR A 181 7.75 -16.81 11.05
N ALA A 182 8.16 -16.56 9.82
CA ALA A 182 9.58 -16.62 9.52
C ALA A 182 10.25 -15.46 10.28
N GLU A 183 11.29 -15.77 11.05
CA GLU A 183 12.06 -14.75 11.75
C GLU A 183 12.60 -13.75 10.72
N ALA A 184 12.38 -12.46 10.96
CA ALA A 184 13.04 -11.41 10.19
C ALA A 184 14.56 -11.55 10.38
N GLY A 185 15.28 -11.74 9.29
CA GLY A 185 16.74 -11.87 9.34
C GLY A 185 17.38 -10.56 9.79
N LYS A 186 18.61 -10.66 10.32
CA LYS A 186 19.36 -9.49 10.73
C LYS A 186 19.67 -8.60 9.51
N THR A 187 19.42 -7.30 9.64
CA THR A 187 19.78 -6.33 8.61
C THR A 187 21.29 -6.34 8.36
N GLU A 188 21.69 -6.46 7.10
CA GLU A 188 23.07 -6.43 6.66
C GLU A 188 23.34 -5.17 5.87
N VAL A 189 24.47 -4.51 6.17
CA VAL A 189 24.95 -3.34 5.42
C VAL A 189 26.22 -3.73 4.70
N ILE A 190 26.18 -3.70 3.36
CA ILE A 190 27.28 -4.14 2.50
C ILE A 190 27.82 -2.92 1.77
N ASP A 191 29.07 -2.56 2.04
CA ASP A 191 29.78 -1.52 1.30
C ASP A 191 30.36 -2.11 -0.01
N LEU A 192 29.90 -1.59 -1.14
CA LEU A 192 30.40 -1.96 -2.47
C LEU A 192 31.55 -1.05 -2.94
N GLY A 193 32.01 -0.14 -2.09
CA GLY A 193 33.01 0.85 -2.42
C GLY A 193 32.52 1.98 -3.32
N LYS A 194 33.34 3.04 -3.45
CA LYS A 194 33.02 4.24 -4.25
C LYS A 194 31.69 4.90 -3.85
N GLY A 195 31.34 4.89 -2.55
CA GLY A 195 30.13 5.49 -2.00
C GLY A 195 28.84 4.73 -2.31
N ARG A 196 28.94 3.45 -2.68
CA ARG A 196 27.78 2.58 -2.96
C ARG A 196 27.56 1.61 -1.80
N THR A 197 26.35 1.62 -1.25
CA THR A 197 25.97 0.76 -0.12
C THR A 197 24.73 -0.03 -0.46
N VAL A 198 24.71 -1.29 -0.11
CA VAL A 198 23.51 -2.13 -0.14
C VAL A 198 23.06 -2.38 1.29
N VAL A 199 21.80 -2.11 1.58
CA VAL A 199 21.13 -2.50 2.82
C VAL A 199 20.22 -3.67 2.50
N LEU A 200 20.57 -4.86 3.00
CA LEU A 200 19.79 -6.07 2.83
C LEU A 200 19.00 -6.32 4.11
N ILE A 201 17.67 -6.40 3.97
CA ILE A 201 16.74 -6.70 5.04
C ILE A 201 16.08 -8.03 4.69
N PRO A 202 16.60 -9.18 5.18
CA PRO A 202 15.99 -10.47 4.88
C PRO A 202 14.64 -10.60 5.60
N ASP A 203 13.57 -10.73 4.82
CA ASP A 203 12.23 -11.05 5.31
C ASP A 203 11.71 -12.24 4.51
N LYS A 204 11.52 -13.36 5.19
CA LYS A 204 11.02 -14.61 4.59
C LYS A 204 9.53 -14.83 4.84
N THR A 205 8.82 -13.82 5.35
CA THR A 205 7.39 -13.91 5.63
C THR A 205 6.56 -14.02 4.35
N LEU A 206 7.06 -13.42 3.26
CA LEU A 206 6.44 -13.45 1.93
C LEU A 206 7.46 -13.84 0.87
N PRO A 207 7.07 -14.61 -0.17
CA PRO A 207 7.91 -14.90 -1.31
C PRO A 207 8.00 -13.69 -2.27
N TYR A 208 8.44 -12.55 -1.75
CA TYR A 208 8.52 -11.28 -2.48
C TYR A 208 9.88 -10.63 -2.31
N VAL A 209 10.30 -9.89 -3.33
CA VAL A 209 11.50 -9.05 -3.30
C VAL A 209 11.08 -7.62 -3.59
N SER A 210 11.49 -6.70 -2.73
CA SER A 210 11.41 -5.26 -2.96
C SER A 210 12.83 -4.70 -3.03
N ALA A 211 13.13 -3.96 -4.09
CA ALA A 211 14.41 -3.27 -4.24
C ALA A 211 14.16 -1.77 -4.44
N ASN A 212 14.91 -0.97 -3.70
CA ASN A 212 14.92 0.48 -3.86
C ASN A 212 16.35 0.92 -4.22
N LEU A 213 16.51 1.46 -5.39
CA LEU A 213 17.77 2.01 -5.88
C LEU A 213 17.70 3.53 -5.79
N THR A 214 18.47 4.11 -4.86
CA THR A 214 18.43 5.55 -4.61
C THR A 214 19.77 6.19 -4.93
N TYR A 215 19.72 7.30 -5.65
CA TYR A 215 20.84 8.13 -6.02
C TYR A 215 20.73 9.51 -5.38
N SER A 216 21.86 10.12 -5.07
CA SER A 216 21.90 11.57 -4.87
C SER A 216 21.55 12.27 -6.19
N GLY A 217 20.59 13.17 -6.17
CA GLY A 217 20.09 13.77 -7.42
C GLY A 217 18.81 14.57 -7.21
N GLY A 218 17.84 14.36 -8.09
CA GLY A 218 16.58 15.07 -8.08
C GLY A 218 16.75 16.55 -8.46
N ASP A 219 15.86 17.38 -7.92
CA ASP A 219 15.84 18.81 -8.24
C ASP A 219 17.14 19.56 -7.91
N ALA A 220 17.93 19.04 -6.97
CA ALA A 220 19.19 19.67 -6.56
C ALA A 220 20.27 19.68 -7.65
N LEU A 221 20.15 18.85 -8.68
CA LEU A 221 21.05 18.84 -9.84
C LEU A 221 20.58 19.77 -10.97
N LEU A 222 19.40 20.36 -10.85
CA LEU A 222 18.80 21.18 -11.89
C LEU A 222 19.07 22.67 -11.69
N LYS A 223 19.15 23.40 -12.80
CA LYS A 223 19.09 24.86 -12.77
C LYS A 223 17.65 25.33 -12.53
N PRO A 224 17.45 26.59 -12.07
CA PRO A 224 16.13 27.14 -11.90
C PRO A 224 15.24 27.08 -13.16
N SER A 225 15.84 27.18 -14.35
CA SER A 225 15.14 27.07 -15.64
C SER A 225 14.77 25.63 -16.04
N GLU A 226 15.25 24.62 -15.31
CA GLU A 226 15.04 23.20 -15.59
C GLU A 226 14.07 22.55 -14.58
N GLN A 227 13.35 23.36 -13.82
CA GLN A 227 12.37 22.87 -12.85
C GLN A 227 11.34 21.96 -13.51
N GLY A 228 11.02 20.83 -12.86
CA GLY A 228 10.09 19.82 -13.39
C GLY A 228 10.75 18.74 -14.25
N LEU A 229 12.01 18.92 -14.68
CA LEU A 229 12.70 17.91 -15.50
C LEU A 229 12.91 16.62 -14.72
N SER A 230 13.23 16.67 -13.42
CA SER A 230 13.39 15.46 -12.60
C SER A 230 12.09 14.65 -12.51
N ALA A 231 10.94 15.32 -12.40
CA ALA A 231 9.63 14.67 -12.43
C ALA A 231 9.33 14.04 -13.80
N LEU A 232 9.62 14.75 -14.88
CA LEU A 232 9.47 14.22 -16.26
C LEU A 232 10.34 12.99 -16.45
N VAL A 233 11.61 13.05 -16.08
CA VAL A 233 12.54 11.91 -16.17
C VAL A 233 12.01 10.72 -15.39
N SER A 234 11.53 10.92 -14.15
CA SER A 234 10.99 9.82 -13.34
C SER A 234 9.75 9.17 -13.97
N ASN A 235 8.89 9.95 -14.63
CA ASN A 235 7.72 9.44 -15.33
C ASN A 235 8.12 8.63 -16.59
N VAL A 236 9.06 9.15 -17.39
CA VAL A 236 9.41 8.55 -18.69
C VAL A 236 10.44 7.42 -18.56
N LEU A 237 11.27 7.40 -17.52
CA LEU A 237 12.31 6.39 -17.29
C LEU A 237 11.79 4.95 -17.38
N THR A 238 10.57 4.72 -16.89
CA THR A 238 9.93 3.41 -16.86
C THR A 238 9.04 3.13 -18.08
N LYS A 239 9.13 3.94 -19.15
CA LYS A 239 8.31 3.83 -20.36
C LYS A 239 9.05 3.17 -21.52
N GLY A 240 10.06 2.35 -21.24
CA GLY A 240 10.78 1.58 -22.24
C GLY A 240 12.27 1.57 -22.02
N THR A 241 12.93 0.60 -22.62
CA THR A 241 14.39 0.43 -22.64
C THR A 241 14.85 0.30 -24.08
N ALA A 242 16.17 0.25 -24.28
CA ALA A 242 16.72 -0.02 -25.60
C ALA A 242 16.26 -1.37 -26.21
N LYS A 243 15.76 -2.29 -25.36
CA LYS A 243 15.31 -3.63 -25.76
C LYS A 243 13.80 -3.81 -25.74
N ARG A 244 13.05 -2.95 -25.08
CA ARG A 244 11.60 -3.09 -24.86
C ARG A 244 10.88 -1.77 -25.06
N SER A 245 9.82 -1.78 -25.83
CA SER A 245 8.86 -0.67 -25.90
C SER A 245 8.09 -0.51 -24.57
N ALA A 246 7.38 0.60 -24.43
CA ALA A 246 6.53 0.84 -23.25
C ALA A 246 5.48 -0.26 -23.06
N THR A 247 4.84 -0.71 -24.15
CA THR A 247 3.82 -1.77 -24.11
C THR A 247 4.42 -3.12 -23.71
N GLU A 248 5.55 -3.51 -24.32
CA GLU A 248 6.25 -4.76 -23.96
C GLU A 248 6.70 -4.76 -22.50
N MET A 249 7.11 -3.61 -22.00
CA MET A 249 7.52 -3.46 -20.60
C MET A 249 6.33 -3.61 -19.64
N GLN A 250 5.18 -3.00 -19.97
CA GLN A 250 3.95 -3.16 -19.17
C GLN A 250 3.47 -4.62 -19.17
N THR A 251 3.45 -5.29 -20.31
CA THR A 251 3.11 -6.71 -20.44
C THR A 251 4.07 -7.57 -19.62
N PHE A 252 5.38 -7.33 -19.74
CA PHE A 252 6.41 -8.06 -19.00
C PHE A 252 6.24 -7.96 -17.48
N LEU A 253 5.88 -6.76 -16.98
CA LEU A 253 5.60 -6.52 -15.55
C LEU A 253 4.29 -7.18 -15.12
N ALA A 254 3.23 -7.04 -15.93
CA ALA A 254 1.91 -7.62 -15.64
C ALA A 254 1.97 -9.16 -15.56
N ASP A 255 2.64 -9.81 -16.51
CA ASP A 255 2.81 -11.27 -16.55
C ASP A 255 3.56 -11.82 -15.32
N ARG A 256 4.28 -10.97 -14.61
CA ARG A 256 5.07 -11.32 -13.42
C ARG A 256 4.51 -10.78 -12.12
N ALA A 257 3.34 -10.15 -12.17
CA ALA A 257 2.75 -9.43 -11.01
C ALA A 257 3.78 -8.49 -10.34
N ALA A 258 4.58 -7.80 -11.16
CA ALA A 258 5.67 -6.96 -10.72
C ALA A 258 5.33 -5.48 -10.86
N GLY A 259 5.87 -4.67 -9.97
CA GLY A 259 5.79 -3.22 -10.02
C GLY A 259 7.16 -2.59 -10.23
N LEU A 260 7.25 -1.61 -11.12
CA LEU A 260 8.42 -0.79 -11.34
C LEU A 260 7.99 0.68 -11.40
N ALA A 261 8.60 1.51 -10.59
CA ALA A 261 8.31 2.94 -10.54
C ALA A 261 9.61 3.73 -10.31
N ALA A 262 9.65 4.94 -10.84
CA ALA A 262 10.68 5.90 -10.49
C ALA A 262 10.08 7.13 -9.82
N SER A 263 10.84 7.78 -8.98
CA SER A 263 10.43 9.00 -8.28
C SER A 263 11.60 9.96 -8.12
N ALA A 264 11.31 11.23 -8.23
CA ALA A 264 12.26 12.30 -8.02
C ALA A 264 11.87 13.13 -6.79
N GLY A 265 12.83 13.30 -5.89
CA GLY A 265 12.71 14.20 -4.73
C GLY A 265 13.60 15.42 -4.90
N ARG A 266 13.74 16.22 -3.83
CA ARG A 266 14.60 17.41 -3.85
C ARG A 266 16.09 17.08 -4.03
N LYS A 267 16.56 16.05 -3.33
CA LYS A 267 17.99 15.66 -3.29
C LYS A 267 18.21 14.20 -3.66
N THR A 268 17.17 13.47 -4.03
CA THR A 268 17.25 12.06 -4.36
C THR A 268 16.47 11.74 -5.61
N PHE A 269 16.92 10.70 -6.31
CA PHE A 269 16.18 10.05 -7.38
C PHE A 269 16.15 8.56 -7.08
N SER A 270 14.98 7.95 -7.10
CA SER A 270 14.81 6.54 -6.72
C SER A 270 14.09 5.75 -7.79
N VAL A 271 14.50 4.49 -7.95
CA VAL A 271 13.81 3.49 -8.76
C VAL A 271 13.41 2.34 -7.85
N ASN A 272 12.12 2.05 -7.79
CA ASN A 272 11.54 1.04 -6.93
C ASN A 272 11.06 -0.14 -7.77
N LEU A 273 11.43 -1.33 -7.36
CA LEU A 273 11.03 -2.59 -7.96
C LEU A 273 10.36 -3.45 -6.88
N THR A 274 9.22 -4.07 -7.21
CA THR A 274 8.58 -5.07 -6.37
C THR A 274 8.19 -6.25 -7.24
N THR A 275 8.53 -7.47 -6.82
CA THR A 275 8.27 -8.69 -7.61
C THR A 275 8.13 -9.92 -6.73
N PRO A 276 7.29 -10.92 -7.10
CA PRO A 276 7.38 -12.26 -6.54
C PRO A 276 8.80 -12.83 -6.64
N ALA A 277 9.29 -13.46 -5.59
CA ALA A 277 10.69 -13.93 -5.50
C ALA A 277 11.08 -14.87 -6.66
N ARG A 278 10.14 -15.64 -7.21
CA ARG A 278 10.37 -16.53 -8.37
C ARG A 278 10.79 -15.81 -9.65
N PHE A 279 10.53 -14.51 -9.76
CA PHE A 279 10.88 -13.69 -10.92
C PHE A 279 12.01 -12.70 -10.62
N ASN A 280 12.67 -12.81 -9.48
CA ASN A 280 13.68 -11.85 -9.03
C ASN A 280 14.76 -11.61 -10.09
N LYS A 281 15.30 -12.68 -10.70
CA LYS A 281 16.36 -12.56 -11.74
C LYS A 281 15.89 -11.72 -12.90
N ASP A 282 14.74 -12.04 -13.49
CA ASP A 282 14.18 -11.34 -14.65
C ASP A 282 13.95 -9.85 -14.35
N LEU A 283 13.51 -9.57 -13.13
CA LEU A 283 13.18 -8.20 -12.74
C LEU A 283 14.42 -7.39 -12.34
N PHE A 284 15.44 -8.00 -11.77
CA PHE A 284 16.73 -7.32 -11.56
C PHE A 284 17.44 -7.06 -12.91
N ASP A 285 17.35 -7.96 -13.88
CA ASP A 285 17.84 -7.73 -15.23
C ASP A 285 17.10 -6.54 -15.87
N LEU A 286 15.76 -6.47 -15.73
CA LEU A 286 14.96 -5.33 -16.20
C LEU A 286 15.34 -4.02 -15.47
N LEU A 287 15.54 -4.06 -14.15
CA LEU A 287 15.99 -2.89 -13.38
C LEU A 287 17.35 -2.37 -13.91
N GLY A 288 18.26 -3.29 -14.20
CA GLY A 288 19.54 -2.98 -14.85
C GLY A 288 19.34 -2.30 -16.21
N GLU A 289 18.47 -2.82 -17.07
CA GLU A 289 18.15 -2.22 -18.38
C GLU A 289 17.57 -0.80 -18.24
N VAL A 290 16.63 -0.61 -17.33
CA VAL A 290 15.98 0.69 -17.09
C VAL A 290 16.97 1.76 -16.64
N VAL A 291 17.93 1.38 -15.79
CA VAL A 291 18.90 2.32 -15.24
C VAL A 291 20.04 2.61 -16.22
N THR A 292 20.46 1.62 -17.00
CA THR A 292 21.66 1.75 -17.86
C THR A 292 21.34 2.07 -19.31
N ALA A 293 20.14 1.73 -19.79
CA ALA A 293 19.75 1.87 -21.19
C ALA A 293 18.26 2.22 -21.35
N PRO A 294 17.76 3.27 -20.68
CA PRO A 294 16.39 3.74 -20.88
C PRO A 294 16.19 4.25 -22.31
N ALA A 295 15.01 4.04 -22.88
CA ALA A 295 14.74 4.43 -24.27
C ALA A 295 14.54 5.94 -24.46
N PHE A 296 13.86 6.61 -23.53
CA PHE A 296 13.42 8.01 -23.66
C PHE A 296 12.90 8.32 -25.07
N SER A 297 12.01 7.44 -25.58
CA SER A 297 11.48 7.61 -26.94
C SER A 297 10.78 8.94 -27.09
N LYS A 298 10.80 9.51 -28.31
CA LYS A 298 10.17 10.81 -28.61
C LYS A 298 8.68 10.81 -28.25
N ASP A 299 7.98 9.72 -28.55
CA ASP A 299 6.54 9.62 -28.33
C ASP A 299 6.20 9.56 -26.82
N GLU A 300 6.91 8.73 -26.05
CA GLU A 300 6.68 8.63 -24.61
C GLU A 300 7.11 9.91 -23.88
N THR A 301 8.18 10.56 -24.33
CA THR A 301 8.60 11.85 -23.79
C THR A 301 7.56 12.93 -24.08
N ALA A 302 7.04 12.98 -25.32
CA ALA A 302 5.99 13.94 -25.68
C ALA A 302 4.68 13.71 -24.87
N ARG A 303 4.31 12.43 -24.66
CA ARG A 303 3.18 12.09 -23.78
C ARG A 303 3.43 12.52 -22.34
N GLY A 304 4.62 12.22 -21.79
CA GLY A 304 5.00 12.64 -20.44
C GLY A 304 4.95 14.14 -20.24
N ILE A 305 5.40 14.93 -21.22
CA ILE A 305 5.28 16.40 -21.19
C ILE A 305 3.82 16.83 -21.19
N LYS A 306 2.99 16.25 -22.06
CA LYS A 306 1.56 16.55 -22.14
C LYS A 306 0.85 16.23 -20.83
N ASP A 307 1.14 15.09 -20.24
CA ASP A 307 0.54 14.65 -18.97
C ASP A 307 0.98 15.55 -17.81
N GLN A 308 2.26 15.99 -17.79
CA GLN A 308 2.78 16.89 -16.79
C GLN A 308 2.15 18.28 -16.90
N LEU A 309 1.99 18.82 -18.10
CA LEU A 309 1.28 20.10 -18.34
C LEU A 309 -0.19 19.99 -17.91
N ALA A 310 -0.87 18.90 -18.22
CA ALA A 310 -2.24 18.65 -17.75
C ALA A 310 -2.33 18.59 -16.22
N ALA A 311 -1.36 17.95 -15.56
CA ALA A 311 -1.29 17.89 -14.11
C ALA A 311 -1.04 19.26 -13.47
N ILE A 312 -0.20 20.11 -14.09
CA ILE A 312 0.00 21.51 -13.65
C ILE A 312 -1.33 22.26 -13.74
N LYS A 313 -1.99 22.22 -14.89
CA LYS A 313 -3.27 22.90 -15.11
C LYS A 313 -4.34 22.44 -14.11
N SER A 314 -4.48 21.14 -13.93
CA SER A 314 -5.43 20.57 -12.95
C SER A 314 -5.20 21.07 -11.53
N ARG A 315 -3.94 21.27 -11.14
CA ARG A 315 -3.62 21.86 -9.82
C ARG A 315 -3.93 23.35 -9.74
N GLU A 316 -3.70 24.08 -10.82
CA GLU A 316 -3.98 25.53 -10.89
C GLU A 316 -5.48 25.84 -10.92
N ASP A 317 -6.28 24.94 -11.48
CA ASP A 317 -7.75 25.05 -11.50
C ASP A 317 -8.37 24.84 -10.10
N GLN A 318 -7.60 24.37 -9.12
CA GLN A 318 -8.03 24.21 -7.73
C GLN A 318 -7.44 25.32 -6.85
N PRO A 319 -8.25 26.11 -6.12
CA PRO A 319 -7.75 27.22 -5.31
C PRO A 319 -6.66 26.83 -4.32
N LEU A 320 -6.82 25.68 -3.65
CA LEU A 320 -5.83 25.15 -2.72
C LEU A 320 -4.56 24.66 -3.45
N GLY A 321 -4.72 24.03 -4.60
CA GLY A 321 -3.63 23.59 -5.46
C GLY A 321 -2.78 24.74 -5.94
N LEU A 322 -3.41 25.86 -6.35
CA LEU A 322 -2.74 27.09 -6.75
C LEU A 322 -1.97 27.73 -5.57
N ALA A 323 -2.57 27.76 -4.39
CA ALA A 323 -1.91 28.29 -3.20
C ALA A 323 -0.65 27.47 -2.85
N PHE A 324 -0.75 26.14 -2.83
CA PHE A 324 0.40 25.26 -2.57
C PHE A 324 1.46 25.31 -3.68
N ARG A 325 1.11 25.66 -4.90
CA ARG A 325 2.08 25.87 -5.97
C ARG A 325 2.87 27.17 -5.77
N LYS A 326 2.25 28.23 -5.25
CA LYS A 326 2.90 29.54 -5.04
C LYS A 326 3.71 29.61 -3.74
N LEU A 327 3.37 28.79 -2.76
CA LEU A 327 3.98 28.86 -1.44
C LEU A 327 5.48 28.50 -1.41
N PRO A 328 5.97 27.41 -2.04
CA PRO A 328 7.39 27.06 -1.99
C PRO A 328 8.34 28.13 -2.55
N PRO A 329 8.11 28.72 -3.73
CA PRO A 329 8.98 29.79 -4.21
C PRO A 329 8.99 31.03 -3.31
N PHE A 330 7.87 31.31 -2.65
CA PHE A 330 7.75 32.41 -1.72
C PHE A 330 8.52 32.17 -0.42
N LEU A 331 8.43 30.96 0.14
CA LEU A 331 9.08 30.61 1.40
C LEU A 331 10.58 30.33 1.26
N PHE A 332 11.01 29.82 0.10
CA PHE A 332 12.37 29.38 -0.14
C PHE A 332 12.97 29.98 -1.43
N PRO A 333 13.02 31.33 -1.54
CA PRO A 333 13.50 31.98 -2.75
C PRO A 333 14.98 31.63 -3.00
N GLY A 334 15.30 31.27 -4.24
CA GLY A 334 16.67 30.91 -4.64
C GLY A 334 17.18 29.54 -4.13
N SER A 335 16.34 28.80 -3.43
CA SER A 335 16.67 27.45 -2.95
C SER A 335 15.96 26.37 -3.78
N VAL A 336 16.57 25.21 -3.89
CA VAL A 336 15.94 24.00 -4.49
C VAL A 336 14.60 23.63 -3.81
N TYR A 337 14.42 23.98 -2.55
CA TYR A 337 13.17 23.77 -1.83
C TYR A 337 12.03 24.68 -2.33
N GLY A 338 12.36 25.80 -2.98
CA GLY A 338 11.43 26.68 -3.67
C GLY A 338 11.06 26.22 -5.08
N TYR A 339 11.77 25.26 -5.66
CA TYR A 339 11.46 24.79 -7.01
C TYR A 339 10.07 24.14 -7.06
N LEU A 340 9.42 24.28 -8.20
CA LEU A 340 8.15 23.63 -8.46
C LEU A 340 8.40 22.19 -8.93
N PRO A 341 7.86 21.16 -8.26
CA PRO A 341 8.16 19.76 -8.61
C PRO A 341 7.81 19.39 -10.05
N LEU A 342 6.74 19.99 -10.60
CA LEU A 342 6.33 19.79 -12.00
C LEU A 342 6.84 20.88 -12.94
N GLY A 343 7.57 21.88 -12.44
CA GLY A 343 8.06 22.98 -13.24
C GLY A 343 7.02 24.04 -13.59
N GLU A 344 7.39 24.91 -14.51
CA GLU A 344 6.52 25.94 -15.12
C GLU A 344 6.14 25.50 -16.54
N PRO A 345 4.90 25.82 -17.01
CA PRO A 345 4.58 25.72 -18.41
C PRO A 345 5.41 26.78 -19.18
N GLY A 346 6.42 26.33 -19.91
CA GLY A 346 7.31 27.21 -20.68
C GLY A 346 7.28 26.91 -22.15
#